data_ecf5856b9430401eb2551ad24a00b201
#
_entry.id   ecf5856b9430401eb2551ad24a00b201
#
_cell.length_a   1.000
_cell.length_b   1.000
_cell.length_c   1.000
_cell.angle_alpha   90.00
_cell.angle_beta   90.00
_cell.angle_gamma   90.00
#
_symmetry.space_group_name_H-M   'P 1'
#
loop_
_entity.id
_entity.type
_entity.pdbx_description
1 polymer ?
#
loop_
_entity_poly.entity_id
_entity_poly.type
_entity_poly.pdbx_seq_one_letter_code
_entity_poly.pdbx_strand_id
1 'polypeptide(L)'
;MKLYRCVYQMGVETALEYRANMVLTLLSTIFPIIIQTFLWNYLYGNGDAGAMTGYSYTEIIVYTLFAGLVSKLVITGFEYQINEDIKDGGLNKYLIRPVNYCGYRFCSYLGEKMPQLILLLICTSVLVAFSSIFLGLKLSLVRIVLFLVGLVLAVILNFFIFYLSLIHI
;
A
#
# COMPACT_ATOMS: atom_id res chain seq x y z
N MET A 1 -8.53 20.15 -16.21
CA MET A 1 -8.66 19.91 -14.75
C MET A 1 -9.95 19.18 -14.36
N LYS A 2 -11.13 19.53 -14.87
CA LYS A 2 -12.41 18.86 -14.53
C LYS A 2 -12.42 17.35 -14.85
N LEU A 3 -11.82 16.92 -15.96
CA LEU A 3 -11.76 15.53 -16.39
C LEU A 3 -11.00 14.64 -15.40
N TYR A 4 -9.78 15.02 -15.01
CA TYR A 4 -8.97 14.23 -14.08
C TYR A 4 -9.60 14.11 -12.68
N ARG A 5 -10.32 15.17 -12.25
CA ARG A 5 -11.10 15.10 -11.01
C ARG A 5 -12.26 14.10 -11.12
N CYS A 6 -12.94 14.06 -12.25
CA CYS A 6 -14.01 13.09 -12.51
C CYS A 6 -13.46 11.66 -12.52
N VAL A 7 -12.33 11.43 -13.19
CA VAL A 7 -11.65 10.13 -13.22
C VAL A 7 -11.25 9.67 -11.83
N TYR A 8 -10.70 10.58 -11.02
CA TYR A 8 -10.38 10.28 -9.62
C TYR A 8 -11.63 9.89 -8.80
N GLN A 9 -12.73 10.63 -8.95
CA GLN A 9 -13.98 10.31 -8.27
C GLN A 9 -14.53 8.94 -8.69
N MET A 10 -14.50 8.62 -9.98
CA MET A 10 -14.87 7.29 -10.49
C MET A 10 -14.00 6.20 -9.87
N GLY A 11 -12.69 6.42 -9.74
CA GLY A 11 -11.79 5.46 -9.05
C GLY A 11 -12.19 5.21 -7.60
N VAL A 12 -12.54 6.27 -6.86
CA VAL A 12 -13.03 6.14 -5.48
C VAL A 12 -14.35 5.37 -5.42
N GLU A 13 -15.29 5.68 -6.32
CA GLU A 13 -16.58 4.98 -6.42
C GLU A 13 -16.39 3.50 -6.71
N THR A 14 -15.52 3.16 -7.67
CA THR A 14 -15.18 1.76 -7.99
C THR A 14 -14.60 1.03 -6.78
N ALA A 15 -13.67 1.66 -6.05
CA ALA A 15 -13.09 1.04 -4.86
C ALA A 15 -14.14 0.80 -3.75
N LEU A 16 -15.10 1.69 -3.60
CA LEU A 16 -16.20 1.55 -2.62
C LEU A 16 -17.26 0.52 -3.06
N GLU A 17 -17.48 0.37 -4.36
CA GLU A 17 -18.34 -0.66 -4.92
C GLU A 17 -17.79 -2.07 -4.60
N TYR A 18 -16.48 -2.25 -4.78
CA TYR A 18 -15.78 -3.49 -4.48
C TYR A 18 -15.27 -3.59 -3.03
N ARG A 19 -15.98 -2.99 -2.07
CA ARG A 19 -15.62 -2.98 -0.64
C ARG A 19 -15.36 -4.37 -0.05
N ALA A 20 -16.09 -5.40 -0.49
CA ALA A 20 -15.87 -6.76 -0.05
C ALA A 20 -14.49 -7.28 -0.45
N ASN A 21 -14.04 -7.00 -1.67
CA ASN A 21 -12.70 -7.35 -2.13
C ASN A 21 -11.62 -6.60 -1.33
N MET A 22 -11.85 -5.33 -0.99
CA MET A 22 -10.96 -4.55 -0.13
C MET A 22 -10.81 -5.20 1.26
N VAL A 23 -11.91 -5.62 1.88
CA VAL A 23 -11.89 -6.31 3.18
C VAL A 23 -11.16 -7.65 3.07
N LEU A 24 -11.43 -8.45 2.04
CA LEU A 24 -10.74 -9.73 1.80
C LEU A 24 -9.23 -9.53 1.60
N THR A 25 -8.82 -8.50 0.89
CA THR A 25 -7.41 -8.14 0.70
C THR A 25 -6.73 -7.80 2.03
N LEU A 26 -7.41 -7.09 2.92
CA LEU A 26 -6.90 -6.80 4.27
C LEU A 26 -6.84 -8.06 5.12
N LEU A 27 -7.86 -8.91 5.09
CA LEU A 27 -7.86 -10.19 5.82
C LEU A 27 -6.73 -11.11 5.34
N SER A 28 -6.43 -11.12 4.03
CA SER A 28 -5.30 -11.87 3.48
C SER A 28 -3.93 -11.43 4.01
N THR A 29 -3.83 -10.23 4.61
CA THR A 29 -2.60 -9.74 5.25
C THR A 29 -2.36 -10.38 6.61
N ILE A 30 -3.41 -10.82 7.28
CA ILE A 30 -3.33 -11.40 8.63
C ILE A 30 -2.53 -12.71 8.61
N PHE A 31 -2.75 -13.54 7.60
CA PHE A 31 -2.13 -14.87 7.52
C PHE A 31 -0.59 -14.83 7.48
N PRO A 32 0.06 -14.06 6.59
CA PRO A 32 1.51 -13.87 6.62
C PRO A 32 2.02 -13.28 7.93
N ILE A 33 1.29 -12.35 8.55
CA ILE A 33 1.67 -11.73 9.82
C ILE A 33 1.69 -12.78 10.95
N ILE A 34 0.69 -13.67 11.00
CA ILE A 34 0.65 -14.75 11.97
C ILE A 34 1.87 -15.66 11.80
N ILE A 35 2.17 -16.09 10.57
CA ILE A 35 3.35 -16.95 10.29
C ILE A 35 4.64 -16.25 10.71
N GLN A 36 4.81 -14.97 10.37
CA GLN A 36 6.00 -14.19 10.75
C GLN A 36 6.11 -14.03 12.27
N THR A 37 4.98 -13.84 12.96
CA THR A 37 4.96 -13.75 14.44
C THR A 37 5.42 -15.06 15.08
N PHE A 38 4.97 -16.20 14.58
CA PHE A 38 5.47 -17.51 15.05
C PHE A 38 6.96 -17.70 14.77
N LEU A 39 7.43 -17.30 13.59
CA LEU A 39 8.85 -17.35 13.24
C LEU A 39 9.70 -16.50 14.21
N TRP A 40 9.30 -15.25 14.45
CA TRP A 40 10.02 -14.38 15.38
C TRP A 40 9.98 -14.90 16.81
N ASN A 41 8.84 -15.46 17.25
CA ASN A 41 8.73 -16.08 18.57
C ASN A 41 9.71 -17.25 18.75
N TYR A 42 9.83 -18.09 17.72
CA TYR A 42 10.79 -19.19 17.72
C TYR A 42 12.24 -18.69 17.75
N LEU A 43 12.59 -17.72 16.92
CA LEU A 43 13.95 -17.17 16.83
C LEU A 43 14.40 -16.48 18.12
N TYR A 44 13.52 -15.72 18.74
CA TYR A 44 13.81 -15.02 19.99
C TYR A 44 13.74 -15.93 21.22
N GLY A 45 12.97 -17.02 21.15
CA GLY A 45 12.86 -18.00 22.25
C GLY A 45 14.02 -18.99 22.29
N ASN A 46 14.62 -19.34 21.15
CA ASN A 46 15.65 -20.40 21.05
C ASN A 46 17.03 -19.91 20.61
N GLY A 47 17.24 -18.63 20.43
CA GLY A 47 18.49 -18.11 19.91
C GLY A 47 18.80 -16.67 20.31
N ASP A 48 19.99 -16.22 19.94
CA ASP A 48 20.49 -14.87 20.16
C ASP A 48 19.98 -13.87 19.10
N ALA A 49 18.74 -14.05 18.62
CA ALA A 49 18.18 -13.21 17.56
C ALA A 49 18.15 -11.73 17.96
N GLY A 50 17.94 -11.41 19.24
CA GLY A 50 18.03 -10.05 19.76
C GLY A 50 19.43 -9.47 19.64
N ALA A 51 20.47 -10.26 19.89
CA ALA A 51 21.86 -9.85 19.72
C ALA A 51 22.24 -9.67 18.24
N MET A 52 21.69 -10.50 17.34
CA MET A 52 21.95 -10.44 15.91
C MET A 52 21.24 -9.27 15.23
N THR A 53 19.99 -8.97 15.62
CA THR A 53 19.18 -7.92 14.98
C THR A 53 19.35 -6.55 15.62
N GLY A 54 19.78 -6.49 16.89
CA GLY A 54 19.85 -5.27 17.69
C GLY A 54 18.46 -4.71 18.10
N TYR A 55 17.36 -5.45 17.84
CA TYR A 55 16.00 -5.08 18.20
C TYR A 55 15.44 -5.99 19.27
N SER A 56 14.55 -5.45 20.12
CA SER A 56 13.77 -6.27 21.04
C SER A 56 12.69 -7.06 20.30
N TYR A 57 12.21 -8.15 20.90
CA TYR A 57 11.10 -8.94 20.34
C TYR A 57 9.88 -8.08 20.00
N THR A 58 9.53 -7.16 20.88
CA THR A 58 8.40 -6.26 20.70
C THR A 58 8.56 -5.31 19.52
N GLU A 59 9.77 -4.75 19.35
CA GLU A 59 10.07 -3.86 18.24
C GLU A 59 9.99 -4.58 16.90
N ILE A 60 10.48 -5.81 16.81
CA ILE A 60 10.44 -6.59 15.57
C ILE A 60 9.01 -7.01 15.21
N ILE A 61 8.15 -7.32 16.19
CA ILE A 61 6.74 -7.61 15.94
C ILE A 61 6.00 -6.37 15.44
N VAL A 62 6.21 -5.22 16.08
CA VAL A 62 5.61 -3.95 15.63
C VAL A 62 6.08 -3.60 14.21
N TYR A 63 7.37 -3.75 13.93
CA TYR A 63 7.93 -3.57 12.59
C TYR A 63 7.26 -4.49 11.55
N THR A 64 7.10 -5.77 11.87
CA THR A 64 6.48 -6.77 10.98
C THR A 64 5.03 -6.40 10.64
N LEU A 65 4.26 -5.94 11.64
CA LEU A 65 2.89 -5.48 11.45
C LEU A 65 2.84 -4.26 10.49
N PHE A 66 3.67 -3.25 10.74
CA PHE A 66 3.73 -2.07 9.87
C PHE A 66 4.19 -2.42 8.45
N ALA A 67 5.23 -3.26 8.32
CA ALA A 67 5.74 -3.69 7.02
C ALA A 67 4.68 -4.44 6.21
N GLY A 68 3.90 -5.32 6.85
CA GLY A 68 2.79 -6.04 6.22
C GLY A 68 1.70 -5.11 5.69
N LEU A 69 1.30 -4.11 6.48
CA LEU A 69 0.31 -3.12 6.09
C LEU A 69 0.80 -2.24 4.93
N VAL A 70 2.03 -1.74 5.02
CA VAL A 70 2.65 -0.91 3.96
C VAL A 70 2.79 -1.68 2.66
N SER A 71 3.23 -2.95 2.71
CA SER A 71 3.36 -3.80 1.54
C SER A 71 2.05 -3.92 0.77
N LYS A 72 0.93 -4.13 1.47
CA LYS A 72 -0.40 -4.22 0.83
C LYS A 72 -0.87 -2.90 0.23
N LEU A 73 -0.44 -1.78 0.76
CA LEU A 73 -0.76 -0.47 0.22
C LEU A 73 0.04 -0.16 -1.04
N VAL A 74 1.32 -0.52 -1.05
CA VAL A 74 2.21 -0.26 -2.19
C VAL A 74 1.91 -1.21 -3.35
N ILE A 75 1.59 -2.49 -3.07
CA ILE A 75 1.20 -3.46 -4.11
C ILE A 75 -0.09 -3.00 -4.77
N THR A 76 -0.08 -3.02 -6.09
CA THR A 76 -1.14 -2.48 -6.94
C THR A 76 -1.68 -3.55 -7.87
N GLY A 77 -2.87 -3.37 -8.38
CA GLY A 77 -3.48 -4.23 -9.39
C GLY A 77 -3.75 -3.48 -10.70
N PHE A 78 -3.26 -2.22 -10.81
CA PHE A 78 -3.52 -1.40 -11.99
C PHE A 78 -2.79 -1.92 -13.24
N GLU A 79 -1.74 -2.69 -13.06
CA GLU A 79 -0.99 -3.35 -14.13
C GLU A 79 -1.89 -4.27 -14.97
N TYR A 80 -2.83 -4.96 -14.35
CA TYR A 80 -3.80 -5.80 -15.07
C TYR A 80 -4.68 -4.97 -16.00
N GLN A 81 -5.17 -3.83 -15.53
CA GLN A 81 -6.01 -2.94 -16.32
C GLN A 81 -5.27 -2.33 -17.51
N ILE A 82 -3.99 -1.98 -17.35
CA ILE A 82 -3.16 -1.48 -18.47
C ILE A 82 -2.89 -2.62 -19.46
N ASN A 83 -2.60 -3.82 -18.98
CA ASN A 83 -2.36 -4.98 -19.83
C ASN A 83 -3.61 -5.34 -20.65
N GLU A 84 -4.81 -5.28 -20.07
CA GLU A 84 -6.08 -5.42 -20.78
C GLU A 84 -6.26 -4.33 -21.84
N ASP A 85 -6.03 -3.06 -21.49
CA ASP A 85 -6.10 -1.96 -22.47
C ASP A 85 -5.17 -2.17 -23.68
N ILE A 86 -3.98 -2.74 -23.44
CA ILE A 86 -3.03 -3.03 -24.52
C ILE A 86 -3.53 -4.21 -25.38
N LYS A 87 -3.92 -5.32 -24.76
CA LYS A 87 -4.31 -6.55 -25.45
C LYS A 87 -5.61 -6.41 -26.22
N ASP A 88 -6.60 -5.73 -25.64
CA ASP A 88 -7.94 -5.58 -26.20
C ASP A 88 -8.07 -4.35 -27.16
N GLY A 89 -6.94 -3.68 -27.43
CA GLY A 89 -6.94 -2.47 -28.28
C GLY A 89 -7.64 -1.28 -27.62
N GLY A 90 -7.85 -1.32 -26.29
CA GLY A 90 -8.50 -0.28 -25.52
C GLY A 90 -7.76 1.07 -25.57
N LEU A 91 -6.47 1.05 -25.88
CA LEU A 91 -5.65 2.25 -26.07
C LEU A 91 -6.20 3.17 -27.19
N ASN A 92 -6.86 2.62 -28.21
CA ASN A 92 -7.44 3.38 -29.30
C ASN A 92 -8.44 4.43 -28.81
N LYS A 93 -9.16 4.15 -27.71
CA LYS A 93 -10.11 5.09 -27.10
C LYS A 93 -9.42 6.37 -26.60
N TYR A 94 -8.17 6.28 -26.20
CA TYR A 94 -7.38 7.38 -25.66
C TYR A 94 -6.62 8.14 -26.76
N LEU A 95 -6.27 7.46 -27.86
CA LEU A 95 -5.59 8.07 -29.01
C LEU A 95 -6.49 9.06 -29.77
N ILE A 96 -7.80 8.79 -29.84
CA ILE A 96 -8.79 9.68 -30.51
C ILE A 96 -9.30 10.79 -29.60
N ARG A 97 -8.94 10.80 -28.32
CA ARG A 97 -9.35 11.84 -27.36
C ARG A 97 -8.13 12.64 -26.93
N PRO A 98 -8.24 13.95 -26.70
CA PRO A 98 -7.15 14.80 -26.24
C PRO A 98 -6.89 14.58 -24.73
N VAL A 99 -6.54 13.34 -24.35
CA VAL A 99 -6.30 12.93 -22.97
C VAL A 99 -4.97 12.24 -22.87
N ASN A 100 -4.13 12.65 -21.91
CA ASN A 100 -2.91 11.95 -21.61
C ASN A 100 -3.23 10.62 -20.86
N TYR A 101 -2.95 9.50 -21.49
CA TYR A 101 -3.24 8.17 -20.97
C TYR A 101 -2.58 7.91 -19.61
N CYS A 102 -1.29 8.29 -19.45
CA CYS A 102 -0.57 8.13 -18.18
C CYS A 102 -1.26 8.91 -17.06
N GLY A 103 -1.60 10.19 -17.32
CA GLY A 103 -2.31 11.02 -16.35
C GLY A 103 -3.70 10.48 -15.99
N TYR A 104 -4.42 9.94 -16.98
CA TYR A 104 -5.72 9.30 -16.76
C TYR A 104 -5.59 8.10 -15.84
N ARG A 105 -4.67 7.16 -16.16
CA ARG A 105 -4.44 5.95 -15.36
C ARG A 105 -3.91 6.27 -13.96
N PHE A 106 -3.04 7.27 -13.83
CA PHE A 106 -2.55 7.72 -12.54
C PHE A 106 -3.66 8.29 -11.65
N CYS A 107 -4.55 9.11 -12.20
CA CYS A 107 -5.68 9.65 -11.43
C CYS A 107 -6.69 8.56 -11.03
N SER A 108 -7.00 7.61 -11.92
CA SER A 108 -7.84 6.45 -11.60
C SER A 108 -7.23 5.63 -10.47
N TYR A 109 -5.95 5.29 -10.60
CA TYR A 109 -5.19 4.56 -9.58
C TYR A 109 -5.19 5.24 -8.21
N LEU A 110 -4.93 6.56 -8.17
CA LEU A 110 -4.99 7.32 -6.92
C LEU A 110 -6.40 7.28 -6.31
N GLY A 111 -7.45 7.38 -7.14
CA GLY A 111 -8.83 7.27 -6.70
C GLY A 111 -9.13 5.91 -6.07
N GLU A 112 -8.75 4.82 -6.72
CA GLU A 112 -8.94 3.45 -6.22
C GLU A 112 -8.17 3.17 -4.93
N LYS A 113 -7.01 3.82 -4.75
CA LYS A 113 -6.17 3.65 -3.54
C LYS A 113 -6.63 4.49 -2.36
N MET A 114 -7.40 5.56 -2.56
CA MET A 114 -7.80 6.48 -1.48
C MET A 114 -8.52 5.80 -0.31
N PRO A 115 -9.53 4.93 -0.50
CA PRO A 115 -10.18 4.26 0.62
C PRO A 115 -9.22 3.35 1.40
N GLN A 116 -8.29 2.68 0.70
CA GLN A 116 -7.25 1.85 1.33
C GLN A 116 -6.27 2.70 2.15
N LEU A 117 -5.87 3.86 1.63
CA LEU A 117 -5.01 4.83 2.35
C LEU A 117 -5.65 5.33 3.63
N ILE A 118 -6.92 5.72 3.59
CA ILE A 118 -7.67 6.18 4.76
C ILE A 118 -7.74 5.07 5.81
N LEU A 119 -8.09 3.86 5.40
CA LEU A 119 -8.18 2.72 6.30
C LEU A 119 -6.82 2.38 6.93
N LEU A 120 -5.75 2.42 6.15
CA LEU A 120 -4.39 2.21 6.64
C LEU A 120 -3.98 3.31 7.65
N LEU A 121 -4.30 4.58 7.38
CA LEU A 121 -4.03 5.66 8.31
C LEU A 121 -4.77 5.46 9.64
N ILE A 122 -6.00 4.96 9.60
CA ILE A 122 -6.75 4.61 10.82
C ILE A 122 -6.04 3.45 11.55
N CYS A 123 -5.72 2.36 10.85
CA CYS A 123 -5.04 1.21 11.44
C CYS A 123 -3.67 1.59 12.03
N THR A 124 -2.87 2.38 11.30
CA THR A 124 -1.56 2.83 11.78
C THR A 124 -1.68 3.76 12.99
N SER A 125 -2.68 4.65 13.03
CA SER A 125 -2.89 5.54 14.19
C SER A 125 -3.28 4.74 15.43
N VAL A 126 -4.11 3.71 15.29
CA VAL A 126 -4.47 2.80 16.39
C VAL A 126 -3.25 2.01 16.87
N LEU A 127 -2.44 1.47 15.95
CA LEU A 127 -1.21 0.75 16.31
C LEU A 127 -0.18 1.65 17.00
N VAL A 128 -0.02 2.89 16.53
CA VAL A 128 0.86 3.88 17.15
C VAL A 128 0.39 4.22 18.57
N ALA A 129 -0.91 4.46 18.74
CA ALA A 129 -1.50 4.73 20.07
C ALA A 129 -1.29 3.52 21.00
N PHE A 130 -1.56 2.30 20.53
CA PHE A 130 -1.35 1.08 21.28
C PHE A 130 0.13 0.90 21.67
N SER A 131 1.05 1.06 20.73
CA SER A 131 2.49 0.90 20.98
C SER A 131 3.03 1.96 21.95
N SER A 132 2.54 3.19 21.90
CA SER A 132 2.96 4.23 22.82
C SER A 132 2.46 4.01 24.26
N ILE A 133 1.21 3.51 24.41
CA ILE A 133 0.58 3.30 25.74
C ILE A 133 1.12 2.02 26.41
N PHE A 134 1.18 0.92 25.67
CA PHE A 134 1.53 -0.40 26.24
C PHE A 134 3.02 -0.72 26.19
N LEU A 135 3.74 -0.22 25.17
CA LEU A 135 5.15 -0.58 24.93
C LEU A 135 6.12 0.58 25.25
N GLY A 136 5.60 1.74 25.63
CA GLY A 136 6.42 2.92 25.96
C GLY A 136 7.27 3.46 24.80
N LEU A 137 6.96 3.09 23.56
CA LEU A 137 7.71 3.52 22.38
C LEU A 137 7.42 5.00 22.11
N LYS A 138 8.43 5.85 22.26
CA LYS A 138 8.34 7.27 21.94
C LYS A 138 8.55 7.50 20.46
N LEU A 139 7.47 7.76 19.73
CA LEU A 139 7.53 8.13 18.33
C LEU A 139 7.71 9.65 18.20
N SER A 140 8.82 10.07 17.58
CA SER A 140 9.04 11.48 17.23
C SER A 140 8.15 11.87 16.03
N LEU A 141 7.58 13.07 16.09
CA LEU A 141 6.78 13.64 14.99
C LEU A 141 7.54 13.63 13.66
N VAL A 142 8.87 13.91 13.72
CA VAL A 142 9.74 13.87 12.53
C VAL A 142 9.76 12.48 11.90
N ARG A 143 9.83 11.41 12.67
CA ARG A 143 9.81 10.03 12.15
C ARG A 143 8.48 9.69 11.48
N ILE A 144 7.37 10.16 12.03
CA ILE A 144 6.04 9.96 11.43
C ILE A 144 5.96 10.70 10.09
N VAL A 145 6.41 11.95 10.01
CA VAL A 145 6.41 12.72 8.77
C VAL A 145 7.31 12.06 7.72
N LEU A 146 8.52 11.64 8.08
CA LEU A 146 9.43 10.94 7.17
C LEU A 146 8.82 9.62 6.67
N PHE A 147 8.13 8.88 7.53
CA PHE A 147 7.42 7.66 7.14
C PHE A 147 6.31 7.94 6.11
N LEU A 148 5.49 8.97 6.34
CA LEU A 148 4.42 9.35 5.41
C LEU A 148 4.98 9.82 4.05
N VAL A 149 6.04 10.62 4.06
CA VAL A 149 6.73 11.04 2.82
C VAL A 149 7.29 9.83 2.08
N GLY A 150 7.98 8.92 2.78
CA GLY A 150 8.50 7.68 2.20
C GLY A 150 7.40 6.81 1.58
N LEU A 151 6.25 6.71 2.25
CA LEU A 151 5.11 5.97 1.76
C LEU A 151 4.53 6.57 0.47
N VAL A 152 4.37 7.88 0.40
CA VAL A 152 3.93 8.58 -0.83
C VAL A 152 4.91 8.35 -1.97
N LEU A 153 6.21 8.48 -1.70
CA LEU A 153 7.25 8.22 -2.70
C LEU A 153 7.25 6.76 -3.17
N ALA A 154 7.05 5.79 -2.27
CA ALA A 154 6.95 4.37 -2.61
C ALA A 154 5.76 4.07 -3.53
N VAL A 155 4.60 4.67 -3.27
CA VAL A 155 3.40 4.53 -4.12
C VAL A 155 3.65 5.10 -5.51
N ILE A 156 4.24 6.29 -5.60
CA ILE A 156 4.57 6.94 -6.88
C ILE A 156 5.61 6.13 -7.66
N LEU A 157 6.68 5.71 -6.98
CA LEU A 157 7.75 4.91 -7.59
C LEU A 157 7.21 3.59 -8.13
N ASN A 158 6.39 2.88 -7.34
CA ASN A 158 5.78 1.63 -7.76
C ASN A 158 4.91 1.80 -9.01
N PHE A 159 4.10 2.88 -9.07
CA PHE A 159 3.31 3.20 -10.26
C PHE A 159 4.21 3.36 -11.49
N PHE A 160 5.27 4.16 -11.40
CA PHE A 160 6.15 4.39 -12.55
C PHE A 160 6.93 3.14 -12.98
N ILE A 161 7.39 2.31 -12.04
CA ILE A 161 8.09 1.06 -12.38
C ILE A 161 7.18 0.15 -13.19
N PHE A 162 5.97 -0.11 -12.74
CA PHE A 162 5.02 -0.96 -13.46
C PHE A 162 4.56 -0.35 -14.77
N TYR A 163 4.29 0.96 -14.78
CA TYR A 163 3.90 1.67 -16.00
C TYR A 163 4.97 1.58 -17.09
N LEU A 164 6.23 1.82 -16.75
CA LEU A 164 7.35 1.71 -17.68
C LEU A 164 7.60 0.26 -18.12
N SER A 165 7.46 -0.70 -17.21
CA SER A 165 7.62 -2.13 -17.53
C SER A 165 6.58 -2.59 -18.56
N LEU A 166 5.35 -2.14 -18.46
CA LEU A 166 4.27 -2.52 -19.38
C LEU A 166 4.38 -1.86 -20.77
N ILE A 167 5.01 -0.69 -20.87
CA ILE A 167 5.21 -0.01 -22.16
C ILE A 167 6.36 -0.65 -22.95
N HIS A 168 7.27 -1.40 -22.30
CA HIS A 168 8.40 -2.05 -22.96
C HIS A 168 8.08 -3.45 -23.50
N ILE A 169 6.89 -3.97 -23.24
CA ILE A 169 6.38 -5.24 -23.80
C ILE A 169 5.61 -4.96 -25.10
#